data_4be2fb92101185040d7d52dad8b00e29
#
_entry.id   4be2fb92101185040d7d52dad8b00e29
#
_cell.length_a   1.000
_cell.length_b   1.000
_cell.length_c   1.000
_cell.angle_alpha   90.00
_cell.angle_beta   90.00
_cell.angle_gamma   90.00
#
_symmetry.space_group_name_H-M   'P 1'
#
loop_
_entity.id
_entity.type
_entity.pdbx_description
1 polymer ?
#
loop_
_entity_poly.entity_id
_entity_poly.type
_entity_poly.pdbx_seq_one_letter_code
_entity_poly.pdbx_strand_id
1 'polypeptide(L)' 'MSQSFEFYDARAQDAGRDAKAATLDNVRDRALRSQKTWRTLADQAKKLEKTRAKAANERLERRATEEAEAAASES' A
#
# COMPACT_ATOMS: atom_id res chain seq x y z
N MET A 1 11.89 6.54 -5.40
CA MET A 1 10.45 6.57 -5.06
C MET A 1 9.97 5.20 -4.66
N SER A 2 9.15 5.10 -3.64
CA SER A 2 8.54 3.83 -3.29
C SER A 2 7.47 3.48 -4.31
N GLN A 3 7.37 2.20 -4.65
CA GLN A 3 6.38 1.72 -5.60
C GLN A 3 4.99 1.71 -4.96
N SER A 4 3.97 1.91 -5.77
CA SER A 4 2.59 1.91 -5.31
C SER A 4 2.05 0.50 -5.08
N PHE A 5 0.95 0.41 -4.33
CA PHE A 5 0.23 -0.85 -4.15
C PHE A 5 -0.12 -1.48 -5.49
N GLU A 6 -0.59 -0.70 -6.46
CA GLU A 6 -1.00 -1.19 -7.77
C GLU A 6 0.16 -1.88 -8.50
N PHE A 7 1.37 -1.35 -8.37
CA PHE A 7 2.55 -1.97 -8.97
C PHE A 7 2.81 -3.36 -8.37
N TYR A 8 2.84 -3.45 -7.06
CA TYR A 8 3.09 -4.73 -6.37
C TYR A 8 1.97 -5.72 -6.59
N ASP A 9 0.73 -5.26 -6.59
CA ASP A 9 -0.44 -6.11 -6.84
C ASP A 9 -0.39 -6.71 -8.24
N ALA A 10 -0.05 -5.90 -9.25
CA ALA A 10 0.10 -6.38 -10.63
C ALA A 10 1.20 -7.43 -10.73
N ARG A 11 2.32 -7.23 -10.05
CA ARG A 11 3.42 -8.21 -10.02
C ARG A 11 3.00 -9.52 -9.37
N ALA A 12 2.23 -9.43 -8.29
CA ALA A 12 1.72 -10.63 -7.62
C ALA A 12 0.77 -11.41 -8.53
N GLN A 13 -0.09 -10.71 -9.26
CA GLN A 13 -1.00 -11.34 -10.21
C GLN A 13 -0.25 -12.00 -11.35
N ASP A 14 0.79 -11.36 -11.90
CA ASP A 14 1.64 -11.93 -12.94
C ASP A 14 2.31 -13.21 -12.48
N ALA A 15 2.87 -13.20 -11.27
CA ALA A 15 3.51 -14.39 -10.70
C ALA A 15 2.50 -15.52 -10.49
N GLY A 16 1.28 -15.19 -10.08
CA GLY A 16 0.21 -16.15 -9.92
C GLY A 16 -0.17 -16.82 -11.24
N ARG A 17 -0.24 -16.04 -12.32
CA ARG A 17 -0.49 -16.58 -13.66
C ARG A 17 0.65 -17.46 -14.12
N ASP A 18 1.90 -17.06 -13.87
CA ASP A 18 3.07 -17.87 -14.20
C ASP A 18 3.04 -19.21 -13.49
N ALA A 19 2.64 -19.22 -12.21
CA ALA A 19 2.53 -20.45 -11.43
C ALA A 19 1.48 -21.39 -12.03
N LYS A 20 0.34 -20.87 -12.45
CA LYS A 20 -0.73 -21.67 -13.06
C LYS A 20 -0.31 -22.23 -14.41
N ALA A 21 0.47 -21.49 -15.17
CA ALA A 21 0.93 -21.91 -16.49
C ALA A 21 2.12 -22.86 -16.43
N ALA A 22 2.81 -22.94 -15.30
CA ALA A 22 4.02 -23.74 -15.17
C ALA A 22 3.71 -25.23 -15.23
N THR A 23 4.49 -25.96 -16.04
CA THR A 23 4.37 -27.42 -16.18
C THR A 23 5.38 -28.16 -15.32
N LEU A 24 6.46 -27.49 -14.90
CA LEU A 24 7.51 -28.06 -14.06
C LEU A 24 7.33 -27.59 -12.62
N ASP A 25 7.47 -28.51 -11.67
CA ASP A 25 7.27 -28.20 -10.25
C ASP A 25 8.21 -27.12 -9.74
N ASN A 26 9.49 -27.17 -10.11
CA ASN A 26 10.45 -26.17 -9.65
C ASN A 26 10.16 -24.78 -10.20
N VAL A 27 9.63 -24.68 -11.42
CA VAL A 27 9.22 -23.41 -12.02
C VAL A 27 7.99 -22.87 -11.29
N ARG A 28 7.02 -23.74 -11.01
CA ARG A 28 5.81 -23.38 -10.27
C ARG A 28 6.16 -22.88 -8.87
N ASP A 29 7.02 -23.59 -8.16
CA ASP A 29 7.42 -23.23 -6.80
C ASP A 29 8.11 -21.87 -6.76
N ARG A 30 8.96 -21.59 -7.75
CA ARG A 30 9.63 -20.31 -7.89
C ARG A 30 8.59 -19.18 -8.08
N ALA A 31 7.63 -19.40 -8.97
CA ALA A 31 6.57 -18.43 -9.25
C ALA A 31 5.70 -18.18 -8.01
N LEU A 32 5.38 -19.22 -7.25
CA LEU A 32 4.61 -19.10 -6.02
C LEU A 32 5.37 -18.32 -4.94
N ARG A 33 6.67 -18.52 -4.80
CA ARG A 33 7.50 -17.75 -3.88
C ARG A 33 7.55 -16.29 -4.29
N SER A 34 7.66 -16.03 -5.59
CA SER A 34 7.66 -14.68 -6.15
C SER A 34 6.33 -13.99 -5.86
N GLN A 35 5.22 -14.69 -6.08
CA GLN A 35 3.88 -14.19 -5.80
C GLN A 35 3.75 -13.79 -4.33
N LYS A 36 4.21 -14.64 -3.42
CA LYS A 36 4.15 -14.38 -1.98
C LYS A 36 4.93 -13.10 -1.61
N THR A 37 6.12 -12.95 -2.17
CA THR A 37 6.96 -11.78 -1.94
C THR A 37 6.25 -10.50 -2.41
N TRP A 38 5.74 -10.51 -3.64
CA TRP A 38 5.04 -9.36 -4.19
C TRP A 38 3.77 -9.04 -3.40
N ARG A 39 3.05 -10.07 -2.93
CA ARG A 39 1.84 -9.88 -2.13
C ARG A 39 2.18 -9.24 -0.78
N THR A 40 3.27 -9.64 -0.15
CA THR A 40 3.74 -9.02 1.09
C THR A 40 4.06 -7.54 0.89
N LEU A 41 4.76 -7.21 -0.20
CA LEU A 41 5.08 -5.82 -0.53
C LEU A 41 3.82 -5.00 -0.81
N ALA A 42 2.84 -5.60 -1.49
CA ALA A 42 1.56 -4.93 -1.74
C ALA A 42 0.83 -4.61 -0.43
N ASP A 43 0.81 -5.56 0.50
CA ASP A 43 0.17 -5.34 1.79
C ASP A 43 0.85 -4.25 2.59
N GLN A 44 2.19 -4.19 2.57
CA GLN A 44 2.96 -3.15 3.23
C GLN A 44 2.67 -1.78 2.62
N ALA A 45 2.63 -1.70 1.29
CA ALA A 45 2.34 -0.46 0.59
C ALA A 45 0.93 0.05 0.94
N LYS A 46 -0.04 -0.85 1.00
CA LYS A 46 -1.41 -0.49 1.35
C LYS A 46 -1.51 0.05 2.78
N LYS A 47 -0.84 -0.60 3.72
CA LYS A 47 -0.79 -0.12 5.11
C LYS A 47 -0.16 1.26 5.20
N LEU A 48 0.92 1.47 4.47
CA LEU A 48 1.62 2.76 4.47
C LEU A 48 0.73 3.86 3.89
N GLU A 49 -0.01 3.58 2.81
CA GLU A 49 -0.96 4.53 2.24
C GLU A 49 -2.04 4.91 3.24
N LYS A 50 -2.59 3.94 3.96
CA LYS A 50 -3.61 4.19 5.00
C LYS A 50 -3.04 5.04 6.13
N THR A 51 -1.83 4.75 6.58
CA THR A 51 -1.17 5.51 7.64
C THR A 51 -0.94 6.95 7.22
N ARG A 52 -0.49 7.16 5.98
CA ARG A 52 -0.26 8.50 5.44
C ARG A 52 -1.55 9.28 5.32
N ALA A 53 -2.61 8.64 4.83
CA ALA A 53 -3.92 9.27 4.71
C ALA A 53 -4.47 9.68 6.07
N LYS A 54 -4.34 8.81 7.07
CA LYS A 54 -4.76 9.11 8.44
C LYS A 54 -4.00 10.27 9.03
N ALA A 55 -2.67 10.28 8.86
CA ALA A 55 -1.82 11.35 9.37
C ALA A 55 -2.16 12.69 8.69
N ALA A 56 -2.43 12.66 7.38
CA ALA A 56 -2.81 13.87 6.65
C ALA A 56 -4.16 14.43 7.15
N ASN A 57 -5.13 13.54 7.38
CA ASN A 57 -6.44 13.95 7.90
C ASN A 57 -6.32 14.53 9.31
N GLU A 58 -5.53 13.93 10.17
CA GLU A 58 -5.30 14.41 11.52
C GLU A 58 -4.66 15.80 11.52
N ARG A 59 -3.74 16.05 10.61
CA ARG A 59 -3.12 17.37 10.45
C ARG A 59 -4.13 18.41 10.00
N LEU A 60 -5.00 18.05 9.06
CA LEU A 60 -6.04 18.95 8.57
C LEU A 60 -7.04 19.29 9.68
N GLU A 61 -7.46 18.30 10.45
CA GLU A 61 -8.38 18.50 11.56
C GLU A 61 -7.75 19.39 12.63
N ARG A 62 -6.49 19.16 12.96
CA ARG A 62 -5.76 19.97 13.94
C ARG A 62 -5.64 21.41 13.50
N ARG A 63 -5.30 21.63 12.22
CA ARG A 63 -5.21 22.98 11.65
C ARG A 63 -6.57 23.69 11.70
N ALA A 64 -7.65 23.00 11.35
CA ALA A 64 -8.98 23.57 11.40
C ALA A 64 -9.37 23.96 12.83
N THR A 65 -9.03 23.13 13.81
CA THR A 65 -9.27 23.42 15.22
C THR A 65 -8.48 24.64 15.68
N GLU A 66 -7.20 24.72 15.32
CA GLU A 66 -6.33 25.83 15.68
C GLU A 66 -6.83 27.15 15.07
N GLU A 67 -7.27 27.10 13.81
CA GLU A 67 -7.82 28.27 13.13
C GLU A 67 -9.13 28.76 13.80
N ALA A 68 -9.98 27.80 14.18
CA ALA A 68 -11.22 28.11 14.87
C ALA A 68 -10.94 28.75 16.26
N GLU A 69 -9.98 28.22 16.99
CA GLU A 69 -9.58 28.75 18.30
C GLU A 69 -8.96 30.13 18.16
N ALA A 70 -8.13 30.35 17.15
CA ALA A 70 -7.53 31.66 16.89
C ALA A 70 -8.59 32.67 16.53
N ALA A 71 -9.56 32.30 15.70
CA ALA A 71 -10.67 33.19 15.33
C ALA A 71 -11.53 33.56 16.55
N ALA A 72 -11.80 32.57 17.42
CA ALA A 72 -12.57 32.81 18.64
C ALA A 72 -11.85 33.75 19.62
N SER A 73 -10.52 33.63 19.70
CA SER A 73 -9.74 34.46 20.62
C SER A 73 -9.60 35.92 20.15
N GLU A 74 -9.80 36.18 18.86
CA GLU A 74 -9.75 37.53 18.30
C GLU A 74 -11.05 38.30 18.50
N SER A 75 -12.13 37.63 18.77
CA SER A 75 -13.43 38.27 19.02
C SER A 75 -13.64 38.52 20.51
#